data_6c49a2c34803446e682899e42e17b6ba
#
_entry.id   6c49a2c34803446e682899e42e17b6ba
#
_cell.length_a   1.000
_cell.length_b   1.000
_cell.length_c   1.000
_cell.angle_alpha   90.00
_cell.angle_beta   90.00
_cell.angle_gamma   90.00
#
_symmetry.space_group_name_H-M   'P 1'
#
loop_
_entity.id
_entity.type
_entity.pdbx_description
1 polymer ?
#
loop_
_entity_poly.entity_id
_entity_poly.type
_entity_poly.pdbx_seq_one_letter_code
_entity_poly.pdbx_strand_id
1 'polypeptide(L)'
;ASPGCEKVSLPTITPHPDLTGEFQAVGIPAENILAYGIPVRSMFTEKTDKAEAKRKAGLDPERLHMVIMGGSMGCGPMEDVLAEIAAGMPENIELTVICGTNKQTAEKLRRRHGENPRVHIRGYVKDMSLMLDSADLYLTKAGGISTTEAAIKGVPLVLADAVGGCESRNLEFFV
;
A
#
# COMPACT_ATOMS: atom_id res chain seq x y z
N ALA A 1 -20.83 -19.13 -21.85
CA ALA A 1 -20.31 -20.08 -20.88
C ALA A 1 -18.85 -20.35 -21.23
N SER A 2 -17.92 -19.89 -20.40
CA SER A 2 -16.51 -20.24 -20.58
C SER A 2 -16.34 -21.73 -20.33
N PRO A 3 -15.73 -22.50 -21.26
CA PRO A 3 -15.44 -23.90 -21.02
C PRO A 3 -14.30 -24.00 -20.00
N GLY A 4 -14.54 -24.65 -18.86
CA GLY A 4 -13.50 -24.96 -17.89
C GLY A 4 -13.76 -24.64 -16.43
N CYS A 5 -14.94 -24.15 -16.03
CA CYS A 5 -15.36 -24.21 -14.65
C CYS A 5 -15.79 -25.64 -14.32
N GLU A 6 -14.84 -26.54 -14.09
CA GLU A 6 -15.11 -27.71 -13.30
C GLU A 6 -15.69 -27.26 -11.96
N LYS A 7 -16.69 -28.00 -11.44
CA LYS A 7 -17.25 -27.75 -10.11
C LYS A 7 -16.09 -27.87 -9.12
N VAL A 8 -15.51 -26.72 -8.78
CA VAL A 8 -14.39 -26.67 -7.83
C VAL A 8 -14.97 -27.05 -6.48
N SER A 9 -14.62 -28.22 -5.99
CA SER A 9 -14.99 -28.70 -4.66
C SER A 9 -14.14 -28.06 -3.53
N LEU A 10 -13.26 -27.13 -3.88
CA LEU A 10 -12.35 -26.48 -2.94
C LEU A 10 -12.95 -25.17 -2.40
N PRO A 11 -12.72 -24.86 -1.11
CA PRO A 11 -13.08 -23.58 -0.54
C PRO A 11 -12.43 -22.42 -1.30
N THR A 12 -13.23 -21.40 -1.60
CA THR A 12 -12.79 -20.18 -2.29
C THR A 12 -12.75 -19.06 -1.26
N ILE A 13 -11.58 -18.47 -1.04
CA ILE A 13 -11.43 -17.32 -0.14
C ILE A 13 -11.75 -16.05 -0.93
N THR A 14 -12.68 -15.23 -0.40
CA THR A 14 -13.05 -13.94 -0.99
C THR A 14 -12.53 -12.77 -0.16
N PRO A 15 -12.17 -11.65 -0.79
CA PRO A 15 -11.66 -10.45 -0.11
C PRO A 15 -12.65 -9.79 0.84
N HIS A 16 -13.97 -9.90 0.56
CA HIS A 16 -15.02 -9.28 1.37
C HIS A 16 -16.34 -10.06 1.27
N PRO A 17 -17.19 -10.06 2.33
CA PRO A 17 -18.51 -10.70 2.29
C PRO A 17 -19.42 -10.20 1.17
N ASP A 18 -19.37 -8.93 0.81
CA ASP A 18 -20.20 -8.33 -0.25
C ASP A 18 -19.97 -8.96 -1.63
N LEU A 19 -18.80 -9.57 -1.85
CA LEU A 19 -18.49 -10.29 -3.08
C LEU A 19 -19.10 -11.69 -3.16
N THR A 20 -19.68 -12.20 -2.08
CA THR A 20 -20.25 -13.56 -2.03
C THR A 20 -21.27 -13.79 -3.14
N GLY A 21 -22.15 -12.82 -3.39
CA GLY A 21 -23.15 -12.90 -4.46
C GLY A 21 -22.54 -13.00 -5.88
N GLU A 22 -21.43 -12.32 -6.13
CA GLU A 22 -20.75 -12.38 -7.42
C GLU A 22 -20.14 -13.78 -7.66
N PHE A 23 -19.53 -14.37 -6.62
CA PHE A 23 -18.96 -15.71 -6.69
C PHE A 23 -20.04 -16.79 -6.85
N GLN A 24 -21.20 -16.62 -6.19
CA GLN A 24 -22.35 -17.49 -6.40
C GLN A 24 -22.88 -17.40 -7.83
N ALA A 25 -22.95 -16.19 -8.40
CA ALA A 25 -23.42 -15.98 -9.77
C ALA A 25 -22.55 -16.68 -10.84
N VAL A 26 -21.26 -16.91 -10.55
CA VAL A 26 -20.35 -17.69 -11.42
C VAL A 26 -20.35 -19.21 -11.09
N GLY A 27 -21.23 -19.66 -10.18
CA GLY A 27 -21.48 -21.07 -9.91
C GLY A 27 -20.71 -21.67 -8.73
N ILE A 28 -20.11 -20.85 -7.86
CA ILE A 28 -19.46 -21.35 -6.63
C ILE A 28 -20.54 -21.55 -5.56
N PRO A 29 -20.70 -22.76 -4.97
CA PRO A 29 -21.64 -23.01 -3.89
C PRO A 29 -21.37 -22.11 -2.67
N ALA A 30 -22.42 -21.64 -2.00
CA ALA A 30 -22.30 -20.73 -0.86
C ALA A 30 -21.42 -21.29 0.27
N GLU A 31 -21.54 -22.60 0.53
CA GLU A 31 -20.77 -23.33 1.53
C GLU A 31 -19.26 -23.38 1.25
N ASN A 32 -18.87 -23.14 0.00
CA ASN A 32 -17.48 -23.12 -0.43
C ASN A 32 -16.90 -21.69 -0.48
N ILE A 33 -17.67 -20.66 -0.15
CA ILE A 33 -17.22 -19.26 -0.15
C ILE A 33 -16.84 -18.84 1.27
N LEU A 34 -15.57 -18.54 1.47
CA LEU A 34 -15.01 -18.10 2.75
C LEU A 34 -14.60 -16.64 2.67
N ALA A 35 -15.38 -15.74 3.26
CA ALA A 35 -15.15 -14.31 3.24
C ALA A 35 -14.15 -13.89 4.34
N TYR A 36 -12.90 -14.36 4.25
CA TYR A 36 -11.87 -14.12 5.26
C TYR A 36 -11.00 -12.90 4.99
N GLY A 37 -11.20 -12.21 3.89
CA GLY A 37 -10.38 -11.07 3.49
C GLY A 37 -9.13 -11.46 2.70
N ILE A 38 -8.32 -10.45 2.38
CA ILE A 38 -7.02 -10.64 1.72
C ILE A 38 -6.00 -11.07 2.77
N PRO A 39 -5.36 -12.25 2.62
CA PRO A 39 -4.35 -12.69 3.59
C PRO A 39 -3.12 -11.78 3.54
N VAL A 40 -2.66 -11.39 4.73
CA VAL A 40 -1.45 -10.59 4.91
C VAL A 40 -0.40 -11.37 5.69
N ARG A 41 0.86 -10.97 5.58
CA ARG A 41 1.94 -11.56 6.37
C ARG A 41 1.74 -11.24 7.86
N SER A 42 2.07 -12.21 8.74
CA SER A 42 1.89 -12.07 10.19
C SER A 42 2.54 -10.83 10.79
N MET A 43 3.65 -10.35 10.21
CA MET A 43 4.32 -9.15 10.67
C MET A 43 3.46 -7.88 10.68
N PHE A 44 2.35 -7.85 9.92
CA PHE A 44 1.43 -6.71 9.91
C PHE A 44 0.39 -6.76 11.04
N THR A 45 0.20 -7.90 11.70
CA THR A 45 -0.70 -8.02 12.87
C THR A 45 -0.07 -7.49 14.16
N GLU A 46 1.26 -7.41 14.21
CA GLU A 46 1.98 -6.80 15.32
C GLU A 46 2.11 -5.29 15.09
N LYS A 47 2.00 -4.50 16.17
CA LYS A 47 2.15 -3.04 16.11
C LYS A 47 3.35 -2.60 16.94
N THR A 48 4.19 -1.77 16.34
CA THR A 48 5.22 -1.02 17.05
C THR A 48 4.69 0.38 17.37
N ASP A 49 5.00 0.91 18.53
CA ASP A 49 4.69 2.32 18.87
C ASP A 49 5.24 3.24 17.78
N LYS A 50 4.46 4.26 17.40
CA LYS A 50 4.77 5.13 16.26
C LYS A 50 6.11 5.86 16.43
N ALA A 51 6.36 6.43 17.61
CA ALA A 51 7.60 7.15 17.87
C ALA A 51 8.81 6.20 17.86
N GLU A 52 8.63 4.99 18.38
CA GLU A 52 9.66 3.93 18.33
C GLU A 52 9.88 3.47 16.88
N ALA A 53 8.82 3.28 16.09
CA ALA A 53 8.94 2.90 14.69
C ALA A 53 9.68 3.98 13.87
N LYS A 54 9.38 5.27 14.10
CA LYS A 54 10.13 6.39 13.50
C LYS A 54 11.61 6.33 13.84
N ARG A 55 11.96 6.17 15.12
CA ARG A 55 13.39 6.05 15.54
C ARG A 55 14.08 4.86 14.86
N LYS A 56 13.43 3.69 14.83
CA LYS A 56 13.98 2.49 14.16
C LYS A 56 14.14 2.68 12.66
N ALA A 57 13.27 3.47 12.03
CA ALA A 57 13.37 3.83 10.62
C ALA A 57 14.39 4.94 10.32
N GLY A 58 15.00 5.54 11.36
CA GLY A 58 15.96 6.66 11.24
C GLY A 58 15.29 7.99 10.94
N LEU A 59 14.07 8.19 11.46
CA LEU A 59 13.25 9.39 11.29
C LEU A 59 13.13 10.16 12.61
N ASP A 60 12.79 11.43 12.53
CA ASP A 60 12.48 12.25 13.69
C ASP A 60 11.10 11.85 14.29
N PRO A 61 11.04 11.37 15.54
CA PRO A 61 9.79 10.94 16.17
C PRO A 61 8.76 12.06 16.33
N GLU A 62 9.20 13.32 16.37
CA GLU A 62 8.31 14.49 16.58
C GLU A 62 7.70 15.02 15.26
N ARG A 63 8.22 14.61 14.12
CA ARG A 63 7.71 15.03 12.82
C ARG A 63 6.61 14.08 12.32
N LEU A 64 5.68 14.62 11.57
CA LEU A 64 4.73 13.81 10.81
C LEU A 64 5.46 13.07 9.69
N HIS A 65 5.20 11.78 9.56
CA HIS A 65 5.83 10.95 8.55
C HIS A 65 4.82 10.54 7.46
N MET A 66 5.10 10.96 6.23
CA MET A 66 4.35 10.55 5.05
C MET A 66 5.14 9.49 4.28
N VAL A 67 4.51 8.37 3.97
CA VAL A 67 5.08 7.32 3.12
C VAL A 67 4.42 7.39 1.75
N ILE A 68 5.21 7.34 0.69
CA ILE A 68 4.75 7.29 -0.70
C ILE A 68 5.25 6.01 -1.35
N MET A 69 4.37 5.21 -1.96
CA MET A 69 4.75 4.00 -2.69
C MET A 69 3.82 3.74 -3.90
N GLY A 70 4.36 3.82 -5.10
CA GLY A 70 3.64 3.54 -6.36
C GLY A 70 3.48 2.06 -6.72
N GLY A 71 3.53 1.18 -5.72
CA GLY A 71 3.53 -0.28 -5.90
C GLY A 71 4.94 -0.86 -6.00
N SER A 72 5.04 -2.20 -6.09
CA SER A 72 6.32 -2.93 -6.05
C SER A 72 7.27 -2.61 -7.20
N MET A 73 6.76 -2.14 -8.32
CA MET A 73 7.55 -1.74 -9.51
C MET A 73 7.84 -0.25 -9.57
N GLY A 74 7.39 0.55 -8.58
CA GLY A 74 7.65 1.99 -8.52
C GLY A 74 7.20 2.75 -9.77
N CYS A 75 6.04 2.40 -10.32
CA CYS A 75 5.49 2.98 -11.55
C CYS A 75 4.48 4.08 -11.28
N GLY A 76 4.27 4.94 -12.28
CA GLY A 76 3.21 5.95 -12.31
C GLY A 76 3.68 7.37 -12.05
N PRO A 77 2.76 8.31 -11.88
CA PRO A 77 3.03 9.74 -11.77
C PRO A 77 3.69 10.17 -10.45
N MET A 78 4.25 9.21 -9.71
CA MET A 78 4.85 9.44 -8.39
C MET A 78 5.95 10.49 -8.37
N GLU A 79 6.65 10.70 -9.50
CA GLU A 79 7.69 11.73 -9.59
C GLU A 79 7.12 13.14 -9.55
N ASP A 80 6.00 13.37 -10.26
CA ASP A 80 5.35 14.67 -10.29
C ASP A 80 4.65 14.95 -8.96
N VAL A 81 3.95 13.95 -8.42
CA VAL A 81 3.34 14.02 -7.08
C VAL A 81 4.38 14.32 -6.00
N LEU A 82 5.54 13.64 -6.04
CA LEU A 82 6.63 13.92 -5.12
C LEU A 82 7.16 15.34 -5.28
N ALA A 83 7.32 15.82 -6.50
CA ALA A 83 7.84 17.15 -6.76
C ALA A 83 6.92 18.24 -6.19
N GLU A 84 5.62 18.09 -6.37
CA GLU A 84 4.62 19.02 -5.82
C GLU A 84 4.59 18.99 -4.29
N ILE A 85 4.55 17.78 -3.69
CA ILE A 85 4.57 17.63 -2.24
C ILE A 85 5.86 18.20 -1.66
N ALA A 86 7.02 17.89 -2.21
CA ALA A 86 8.31 18.34 -1.71
C ALA A 86 8.49 19.87 -1.82
N ALA A 87 7.88 20.50 -2.83
CA ALA A 87 7.94 21.96 -3.01
C ALA A 87 7.10 22.72 -1.97
N GLY A 88 5.98 22.16 -1.52
CA GLY A 88 5.07 22.77 -0.54
C GLY A 88 5.12 22.15 0.85
N MET A 89 6.06 21.25 1.13
CA MET A 89 6.08 20.45 2.35
C MET A 89 6.38 21.30 3.59
N PRO A 90 5.49 21.32 4.60
CA PRO A 90 5.73 21.98 5.88
C PRO A 90 6.99 21.45 6.58
N GLU A 91 7.59 22.29 7.46
CA GLU A 91 8.84 21.91 8.14
C GLU A 91 8.71 20.73 9.10
N ASN A 92 7.51 20.51 9.62
CA ASN A 92 7.21 19.40 10.54
C ASN A 92 6.89 18.08 9.87
N ILE A 93 7.12 17.95 8.55
CA ILE A 93 6.88 16.70 7.80
C ILE A 93 8.20 16.09 7.32
N GLU A 94 8.32 14.79 7.47
CA GLU A 94 9.30 13.94 6.80
C GLU A 94 8.62 13.03 5.78
N LEU A 95 9.31 12.76 4.69
CA LEU A 95 8.79 12.03 3.56
C LEU A 95 9.66 10.83 3.22
N THR A 96 9.08 9.64 3.18
CA THR A 96 9.76 8.45 2.65
C THR A 96 9.11 8.01 1.35
N VAL A 97 9.91 7.95 0.28
CA VAL A 97 9.48 7.45 -1.03
C VAL A 97 10.07 6.08 -1.27
N ILE A 98 9.21 5.09 -1.48
CA ILE A 98 9.60 3.69 -1.69
C ILE A 98 9.46 3.35 -3.17
N CYS A 99 10.61 3.13 -3.82
CA CYS A 99 10.70 2.82 -5.24
C CYS A 99 10.69 1.30 -5.53
N GLY A 100 10.63 0.46 -4.50
CA GLY A 100 10.64 -0.99 -4.67
C GLY A 100 11.87 -1.48 -5.42
N THR A 101 11.68 -2.27 -6.47
CA THR A 101 12.75 -2.81 -7.30
C THR A 101 13.22 -1.86 -8.42
N ASN A 102 12.55 -0.72 -8.61
CA ASN A 102 12.88 0.25 -9.65
C ASN A 102 14.08 1.12 -9.25
N LYS A 103 15.28 0.61 -9.53
CA LYS A 103 16.55 1.30 -9.23
C LYS A 103 16.68 2.61 -9.99
N GLN A 104 16.23 2.66 -11.25
CA GLN A 104 16.34 3.84 -12.10
C GLN A 104 15.53 5.02 -11.52
N THR A 105 14.29 4.78 -11.12
CA THR A 105 13.46 5.80 -10.45
C THR A 105 14.10 6.23 -9.12
N ALA A 106 14.58 5.27 -8.32
CA ALA A 106 15.25 5.60 -7.06
C ALA A 106 16.47 6.51 -7.24
N GLU A 107 17.32 6.23 -8.23
CA GLU A 107 18.49 7.06 -8.53
C GLU A 107 18.10 8.46 -9.05
N LYS A 108 17.10 8.54 -9.93
CA LYS A 108 16.57 9.80 -10.44
C LYS A 108 16.04 10.69 -9.31
N LEU A 109 15.24 10.11 -8.41
CA LEU A 109 14.68 10.84 -7.28
C LEU A 109 15.75 11.27 -6.27
N ARG A 110 16.77 10.42 -6.01
CA ARG A 110 17.91 10.81 -5.15
C ARG A 110 18.70 11.99 -5.70
N ARG A 111 18.93 12.04 -7.02
CA ARG A 111 19.61 13.18 -7.65
C ARG A 111 18.80 14.47 -7.51
N ARG A 112 17.47 14.39 -7.57
CA ARG A 112 16.59 15.55 -7.56
C ARG A 112 16.27 16.05 -6.14
N HIS A 113 16.14 15.15 -5.17
CA HIS A 113 15.63 15.45 -3.83
C HIS A 113 16.58 15.04 -2.69
N GLY A 114 17.71 14.39 -3.00
CA GLY A 114 18.62 13.84 -1.99
C GLY A 114 19.35 14.87 -1.12
N GLU A 115 19.34 16.15 -1.51
CA GLU A 115 19.87 17.25 -0.70
C GLU A 115 18.91 17.69 0.41
N ASN A 116 17.62 17.36 0.30
CA ASN A 116 16.64 17.66 1.34
C ASN A 116 16.69 16.57 2.43
N PRO A 117 17.18 16.89 3.66
CA PRO A 117 17.35 15.92 4.74
C PRO A 117 16.03 15.30 5.22
N ARG A 118 14.88 15.88 4.85
CA ARG A 118 13.54 15.40 5.20
C ARG A 118 12.92 14.50 4.13
N VAL A 119 13.64 14.24 3.02
CA VAL A 119 13.15 13.37 1.93
C VAL A 119 14.03 12.13 1.82
N HIS A 120 13.47 11.00 2.17
CA HIS A 120 14.16 9.71 2.21
C HIS A 120 13.77 8.85 1.00
N ILE A 121 14.67 8.69 0.03
CA ILE A 121 14.43 7.84 -1.14
C ILE A 121 14.95 6.44 -0.89
N ARG A 122 14.04 5.48 -0.75
CA ARG A 122 14.34 4.08 -0.49
C ARG A 122 14.05 3.21 -1.73
N GLY A 123 14.85 2.17 -1.91
CA GLY A 123 14.57 1.11 -2.87
C GLY A 123 13.56 0.12 -2.30
N TYR A 124 13.88 -1.18 -2.39
CA TYR A 124 13.09 -2.23 -1.75
C TYR A 124 13.19 -2.16 -0.24
N VAL A 125 12.06 -2.05 0.44
CA VAL A 125 11.95 -2.06 1.91
C VAL A 125 11.52 -3.45 2.35
N LYS A 126 12.35 -4.12 3.12
CA LYS A 126 12.07 -5.47 3.62
C LYS A 126 11.01 -5.46 4.71
N ASP A 127 11.09 -4.48 5.62
CA ASP A 127 10.16 -4.32 6.73
C ASP A 127 9.17 -3.18 6.46
N MET A 128 8.17 -3.49 5.64
CA MET A 128 7.06 -2.57 5.37
C MET A 128 6.13 -2.41 6.58
N SER A 129 6.07 -3.40 7.47
CA SER A 129 5.28 -3.32 8.69
C SER A 129 5.76 -2.17 9.58
N LEU A 130 7.08 -2.12 9.85
CA LEU A 130 7.70 -1.03 10.60
C LEU A 130 7.52 0.33 9.90
N MET A 131 7.64 0.35 8.57
CA MET A 131 7.44 1.59 7.79
C MET A 131 6.01 2.12 7.91
N LEU A 132 5.00 1.24 7.90
CA LEU A 132 3.61 1.63 8.11
C LEU A 132 3.34 2.02 9.57
N ASP A 133 3.94 1.34 10.56
CA ASP A 133 3.84 1.75 11.97
C ASP A 133 4.39 3.17 12.21
N SER A 134 5.42 3.58 11.46
CA SER A 134 6.00 4.92 11.53
C SER A 134 5.18 5.99 10.81
N ALA A 135 4.26 5.59 9.91
CA ALA A 135 3.55 6.51 9.03
C ALA A 135 2.36 7.20 9.72
N ASP A 136 2.20 8.48 9.47
CA ASP A 136 1.01 9.26 9.80
C ASP A 136 0.06 9.35 8.59
N LEU A 137 0.60 9.17 7.37
CA LEU A 137 -0.14 9.12 6.13
C LEU A 137 0.58 8.20 5.13
N TYR A 138 -0.18 7.39 4.42
CA TYR A 138 0.33 6.54 3.36
C TYR A 138 -0.34 6.86 2.03
N LEU A 139 0.45 7.37 1.08
CA LEU A 139 0.02 7.65 -0.28
C LEU A 139 0.46 6.51 -1.19
N THR A 140 -0.50 5.84 -1.80
CA THR A 140 -0.26 4.65 -2.63
C THR A 140 -1.29 4.51 -3.75
N LYS A 141 -1.12 3.54 -4.61
CA LYS A 141 -2.17 3.12 -5.55
C LYS A 141 -3.16 2.17 -4.87
N ALA A 142 -4.34 1.99 -5.47
CA ALA A 142 -5.41 1.14 -4.94
C ALA A 142 -5.13 -0.38 -5.05
N GLY A 143 -3.91 -0.82 -4.76
CA GLY A 143 -3.50 -2.22 -4.80
C GLY A 143 -4.00 -3.01 -3.58
N GLY A 144 -4.71 -4.13 -3.79
CA GLY A 144 -5.38 -4.88 -2.72
C GLY A 144 -4.50 -5.24 -1.53
N ILE A 145 -3.26 -5.70 -1.76
CA ILE A 145 -2.36 -6.10 -0.65
C ILE A 145 -1.88 -4.87 0.14
N SER A 146 -1.37 -3.83 -0.51
CA SER A 146 -0.81 -2.66 0.17
C SER A 146 -1.87 -1.86 0.94
N THR A 147 -3.09 -1.75 0.41
CA THR A 147 -4.20 -1.09 1.09
C THR A 147 -4.69 -1.91 2.29
N THR A 148 -4.76 -3.24 2.17
CA THR A 148 -5.11 -4.12 3.29
C THR A 148 -4.06 -4.08 4.40
N GLU A 149 -2.77 -4.14 4.05
CA GLU A 149 -1.66 -4.02 5.01
C GLU A 149 -1.74 -2.69 5.79
N ALA A 150 -2.01 -1.58 5.11
CA ALA A 150 -2.16 -0.27 5.74
C ALA A 150 -3.43 -0.16 6.60
N ALA A 151 -4.55 -0.74 6.16
CA ALA A 151 -5.79 -0.77 6.93
C ALA A 151 -5.63 -1.55 8.25
N ILE A 152 -4.96 -2.70 8.23
CA ILE A 152 -4.65 -3.49 9.44
C ILE A 152 -3.77 -2.69 10.41
N LYS A 153 -2.81 -1.92 9.89
CA LYS A 153 -1.97 -1.02 10.70
C LYS A 153 -2.72 0.21 11.20
N GLY A 154 -3.89 0.52 10.63
CA GLY A 154 -4.68 1.70 10.96
C GLY A 154 -4.05 3.00 10.47
N VAL A 155 -3.32 2.95 9.36
CA VAL A 155 -2.68 4.12 8.74
C VAL A 155 -3.66 4.79 7.79
N PRO A 156 -3.89 6.11 7.89
CA PRO A 156 -4.68 6.86 6.91
C PRO A 156 -4.12 6.70 5.50
N LEU A 157 -5.01 6.45 4.53
CA LEU A 157 -4.67 6.21 3.13
C LEU A 157 -5.05 7.39 2.24
N VAL A 158 -4.17 7.72 1.31
CA VAL A 158 -4.50 8.51 0.12
C VAL A 158 -4.23 7.65 -1.11
N LEU A 159 -5.26 7.42 -1.91
CA LEU A 159 -5.16 6.61 -3.11
C LEU A 159 -4.98 7.55 -4.31
N ALA A 160 -3.75 7.60 -4.85
CA ALA A 160 -3.37 8.54 -5.91
C ALA A 160 -3.59 7.98 -7.31
N ASP A 161 -3.68 6.67 -7.47
CA ASP A 161 -3.83 6.02 -8.77
C ASP A 161 -4.47 4.63 -8.61
N ALA A 162 -5.08 4.15 -9.68
CA ALA A 162 -5.63 2.81 -9.77
C ALA A 162 -5.42 2.25 -11.19
N VAL A 163 -4.90 1.03 -11.29
CA VAL A 163 -4.86 0.34 -12.58
C VAL A 163 -6.28 -0.03 -12.98
N GLY A 164 -6.70 0.44 -14.16
CA GLY A 164 -8.05 0.21 -14.68
C GLY A 164 -8.42 -1.28 -14.67
N GLY A 165 -9.65 -1.56 -14.24
CA GLY A 165 -10.20 -2.91 -14.10
C GLY A 165 -10.10 -3.43 -12.66
N CYS A 166 -9.01 -4.10 -12.28
CA CYS A 166 -8.93 -4.78 -10.98
C CYS A 166 -8.75 -3.81 -9.78
N GLU A 167 -8.07 -2.68 -9.94
CA GLU A 167 -7.83 -1.73 -8.84
C GLU A 167 -8.95 -0.70 -8.68
N SER A 168 -9.80 -0.46 -9.71
CA SER A 168 -10.94 0.46 -9.62
C SER A 168 -11.92 0.05 -8.52
N ARG A 169 -12.19 -1.24 -8.35
CA ARG A 169 -13.05 -1.75 -7.28
C ARG A 169 -12.44 -1.57 -5.88
N ASN A 170 -11.12 -1.69 -5.77
CA ASN A 170 -10.45 -1.40 -4.51
C ASN A 170 -10.56 0.08 -4.15
N LEU A 171 -10.45 0.97 -5.14
CA LEU A 171 -10.66 2.40 -4.94
C LEU A 171 -12.06 2.69 -4.40
N GLU A 172 -13.10 2.13 -5.02
CA GLU A 172 -14.50 2.27 -4.58
C GLU A 172 -14.73 1.73 -3.16
N PHE A 173 -14.03 0.66 -2.79
CA PHE A 173 -14.16 0.04 -1.47
C PHE A 173 -13.55 0.88 -0.33
N PHE A 174 -12.46 1.61 -0.59
CA PHE A 174 -11.73 2.39 0.42
C PHE A 174 -12.15 3.87 0.47
N VAL A 175 -13.01 4.34 -0.42
CA VAL A 175 -13.56 5.71 -0.48
C VAL A 175 -15.04 5.70 -0.14
#